data_2edee268967df019ad08a3538d8d601a
#
_entry.id   2edee268967df019ad08a3538d8d601a
#
_cell.length_a   1.000
_cell.length_b   1.000
_cell.length_c   1.000
_cell.angle_alpha   90.00
_cell.angle_beta   90.00
_cell.angle_gamma   90.00
#
_symmetry.space_group_name_H-M   'P 1'
#
loop_
_entity.id
_entity.type
_entity.pdbx_description
1 polymer ?
#
loop_
_entity_poly.entity_id
_entity_poly.type
_entity_poly.pdbx_seq_one_letter_code
_entity_poly.pdbx_strand_id
1 'polypeptide(L)'
;MNLLPQWTEKAEKRGLDPLGMQNSGVLLYQSLLPGISNVTLRMRYYGYYCWVSETYARRGATSDFEAWRIWVRRAEALYALVSARTGETGVGGIEWANRRLATSGRVIDFEAAASTDPAQERYLRQSLGVFGGAYYSQMAEMNLFTENRHGIQVATKDLGRRAASLFADAIGPDLARLLRQKIVDAKVSLRELDRLQPIAPSQIAEESE
;
A
#
# COMPACT_ATOMS: atom_id res chain seq x y z
N MET A 1 -10.04 -34.59 36.30
CA MET A 1 -9.99 -33.35 35.48
C MET A 1 -11.43 -32.96 35.18
N ASN A 2 -11.96 -31.96 35.90
CA ASN A 2 -13.32 -31.47 35.62
C ASN A 2 -13.24 -30.49 34.44
N LEU A 3 -13.62 -30.95 33.27
CA LEU A 3 -13.87 -30.11 32.11
C LEU A 3 -15.25 -29.43 32.30
N LEU A 4 -15.26 -28.31 33.00
CA LEU A 4 -16.43 -27.43 33.00
C LEU A 4 -16.51 -26.74 31.63
N PRO A 5 -17.70 -26.64 31.02
CA PRO A 5 -17.87 -25.89 29.79
C PRO A 5 -17.39 -24.44 30.01
N GLN A 6 -16.37 -24.04 29.27
CA GLN A 6 -15.92 -22.64 29.27
C GLN A 6 -16.82 -21.86 28.31
N TRP A 7 -17.39 -20.76 28.80
CA TRP A 7 -18.03 -19.80 27.94
C TRP A 7 -16.94 -19.13 27.10
N THR A 8 -16.98 -19.37 25.80
CA THR A 8 -16.16 -18.60 24.87
C THR A 8 -16.71 -17.18 24.81
N GLU A 9 -15.86 -16.19 24.94
CA GLU A 9 -16.25 -14.80 24.67
C GLU A 9 -16.85 -14.72 23.27
N LYS A 10 -18.01 -14.05 23.17
CA LYS A 10 -18.70 -13.88 21.90
C LYS A 10 -17.79 -13.08 20.97
N ALA A 11 -17.18 -13.73 20.01
CA ALA A 11 -16.43 -13.04 18.98
C ALA A 11 -17.35 -11.97 18.37
N GLU A 12 -16.95 -10.70 18.42
CA GLU A 12 -17.67 -9.64 17.71
C GLU A 12 -17.70 -10.01 16.22
N LYS A 13 -18.82 -10.56 15.78
CA LYS A 13 -19.06 -10.80 14.35
C LYS A 13 -19.19 -9.45 13.66
N ARG A 14 -18.10 -8.95 13.13
CA ARG A 14 -18.09 -7.81 12.21
C ARG A 14 -18.58 -8.29 10.86
N GLY A 15 -19.85 -8.09 10.56
CA GLY A 15 -20.42 -8.37 9.23
C GLY A 15 -21.86 -8.87 9.29
N LEU A 16 -22.58 -8.67 8.20
CA LEU A 16 -23.99 -9.04 7.99
C LEU A 16 -24.13 -10.51 7.49
N ASP A 17 -23.31 -11.44 7.97
CA ASP A 17 -23.39 -12.87 7.58
C ASP A 17 -23.66 -13.77 8.80
N PRO A 18 -24.87 -13.75 9.35
CA PRO A 18 -25.19 -14.52 10.56
C PRO A 18 -25.17 -16.03 10.34
N LEU A 19 -25.26 -16.50 9.11
CA LEU A 19 -25.27 -17.93 8.75
C LEU A 19 -23.90 -18.42 8.26
N GLY A 20 -22.91 -17.54 8.08
CA GLY A 20 -21.57 -17.90 7.58
C GLY A 20 -21.54 -18.34 6.10
N MET A 21 -22.60 -18.11 5.34
CA MET A 21 -22.70 -18.52 3.93
C MET A 21 -21.80 -17.68 3.03
N GLN A 22 -21.60 -16.40 3.37
CA GLN A 22 -20.70 -15.50 2.64
C GLN A 22 -19.27 -16.02 2.71
N ASN A 23 -18.85 -16.58 3.84
CA ASN A 23 -17.51 -17.12 4.00
C ASN A 23 -17.20 -18.26 3.04
N SER A 24 -18.17 -19.15 2.80
CA SER A 24 -18.03 -20.25 1.82
C SER A 24 -17.89 -19.71 0.39
N GLY A 25 -18.65 -18.68 0.03
CA GLY A 25 -18.53 -17.99 -1.26
C GLY A 25 -17.20 -17.29 -1.43
N VAL A 26 -16.70 -16.63 -0.39
CA VAL A 26 -15.38 -15.98 -0.41
C VAL A 26 -14.26 -17.00 -0.57
N LEU A 27 -14.30 -18.12 0.17
CA LEU A 27 -13.30 -19.20 0.05
C LEU A 27 -13.30 -19.82 -1.35
N LEU A 28 -14.48 -20.07 -1.91
CA LEU A 28 -14.60 -20.59 -3.28
C LEU A 28 -14.03 -19.60 -4.30
N TYR A 29 -14.37 -18.31 -4.17
CA TYR A 29 -13.85 -17.26 -5.04
C TYR A 29 -12.32 -17.17 -4.95
N GLN A 30 -11.76 -17.17 -3.75
CA GLN A 30 -10.31 -17.13 -3.51
C GLN A 30 -9.59 -18.35 -4.07
N SER A 31 -10.25 -19.55 -4.04
CA SER A 31 -9.66 -20.75 -4.61
C SER A 31 -9.63 -20.75 -6.15
N LEU A 32 -10.59 -20.07 -6.77
CA LEU A 32 -10.68 -19.96 -8.23
C LEU A 32 -9.83 -18.81 -8.80
N LEU A 33 -9.75 -17.71 -8.05
CA LEU A 33 -9.07 -16.48 -8.46
C LEU A 33 -8.20 -15.96 -7.30
N PRO A 34 -7.10 -16.67 -6.97
CA PRO A 34 -6.24 -16.27 -5.86
C PRO A 34 -5.66 -14.86 -6.08
N GLY A 35 -5.63 -14.06 -5.02
CA GLY A 35 -5.07 -12.71 -5.05
C GLY A 35 -5.97 -11.64 -5.66
N ILE A 36 -7.18 -11.96 -6.14
CA ILE A 36 -8.15 -10.99 -6.64
C ILE A 36 -9.24 -10.75 -5.59
N SER A 37 -9.45 -9.49 -5.25
CA SER A 37 -10.42 -9.05 -4.24
C SER A 37 -11.18 -7.82 -4.75
N ASN A 38 -12.43 -7.67 -4.28
CA ASN A 38 -13.24 -6.48 -4.57
C ASN A 38 -12.71 -5.19 -3.92
N VAL A 39 -11.74 -5.28 -3.02
CA VAL A 39 -11.09 -4.12 -2.39
C VAL A 39 -9.74 -3.78 -3.01
N THR A 40 -9.20 -4.63 -3.89
CA THR A 40 -7.89 -4.48 -4.53
C THR A 40 -8.01 -4.28 -6.05
N LEU A 41 -8.96 -3.46 -6.46
CA LEU A 41 -9.36 -3.30 -7.88
C LEU A 41 -8.28 -2.64 -8.76
N ARG A 42 -7.26 -2.06 -8.18
CA ARG A 42 -6.28 -1.26 -8.92
C ARG A 42 -4.97 -2.05 -9.08
N MET A 43 -4.79 -2.64 -10.25
CA MET A 43 -3.64 -3.48 -10.59
C MET A 43 -2.29 -2.76 -10.41
N ARG A 44 -2.24 -1.45 -10.65
CA ARG A 44 -1.01 -0.67 -10.53
C ARG A 44 -0.42 -0.69 -9.11
N TYR A 45 -1.24 -0.86 -8.08
CA TYR A 45 -0.77 -1.00 -6.71
C TYR A 45 0.11 -2.25 -6.50
N TYR A 46 -0.15 -3.34 -7.21
CA TYR A 46 0.65 -4.57 -7.08
C TYR A 46 2.11 -4.33 -7.50
N GLY A 47 2.32 -3.75 -8.67
CA GLY A 47 3.65 -3.36 -9.13
C GLY A 47 4.29 -2.29 -8.24
N TYR A 48 3.49 -1.29 -7.83
CA TYR A 48 3.94 -0.23 -6.94
C TYR A 48 4.48 -0.76 -5.60
N TYR A 49 3.71 -1.59 -4.89
CA TYR A 49 4.16 -2.14 -3.61
C TYR A 49 5.37 -3.08 -3.75
N CYS A 50 5.44 -3.87 -4.81
CA CYS A 50 6.63 -4.65 -5.12
C CYS A 50 7.86 -3.74 -5.31
N TRP A 51 7.71 -2.63 -6.01
CA TRP A 51 8.76 -1.64 -6.20
C TRP A 51 9.14 -0.94 -4.88
N VAL A 52 8.18 -0.58 -4.05
CA VAL A 52 8.40 0.01 -2.71
C VAL A 52 9.24 -0.94 -1.85
N SER A 53 8.89 -2.22 -1.82
CA SER A 53 9.60 -3.25 -1.06
C SER A 53 11.03 -3.47 -1.60
N GLU A 54 11.19 -3.64 -2.90
CA GLU A 54 12.51 -3.87 -3.52
C GLU A 54 13.43 -2.64 -3.33
N THR A 55 12.87 -1.44 -3.43
CA THR A 55 13.63 -0.20 -3.21
C THR A 55 14.06 -0.06 -1.76
N TYR A 56 13.22 -0.47 -0.80
CA TYR A 56 13.59 -0.53 0.62
C TYR A 56 14.70 -1.55 0.88
N ALA A 57 14.56 -2.77 0.33
CA ALA A 57 15.54 -3.84 0.49
C ALA A 57 16.96 -3.42 0.03
N ARG A 58 17.04 -2.65 -1.06
CA ARG A 58 18.31 -2.11 -1.58
C ARG A 58 18.99 -1.09 -0.63
N ARG A 59 18.29 -0.60 0.36
CA ARG A 59 18.88 0.29 1.40
C ARG A 59 19.59 -0.50 2.51
N GLY A 60 19.50 -1.82 2.52
CA GLY A 60 20.14 -2.68 3.50
C GLY A 60 19.45 -2.74 4.87
N ALA A 61 18.29 -2.07 5.06
CA ALA A 61 17.59 -1.96 6.34
C ALA A 61 16.52 -3.06 6.54
N THR A 62 16.76 -4.28 6.06
CA THR A 62 15.76 -5.36 6.03
C THR A 62 15.52 -6.05 7.38
N SER A 63 16.04 -5.52 8.48
CA SER A 63 15.85 -6.03 9.84
C SER A 63 15.10 -5.06 10.76
N ASP A 64 14.84 -3.83 10.33
CA ASP A 64 14.17 -2.79 11.10
C ASP A 64 12.72 -2.63 10.62
N PHE A 65 11.79 -3.23 11.38
CA PHE A 65 10.36 -3.17 11.06
C PHE A 65 9.80 -1.74 11.17
N GLU A 66 10.28 -0.94 12.11
CA GLU A 66 9.78 0.43 12.26
C GLU A 66 10.22 1.32 11.08
N ALA A 67 11.46 1.18 10.63
CA ALA A 67 11.93 1.86 9.42
C ALA A 67 11.15 1.40 8.17
N TRP A 68 10.81 0.10 8.07
CA TRP A 68 9.94 -0.43 7.03
C TRP A 68 8.54 0.20 7.08
N ARG A 69 7.94 0.23 8.27
CA ARG A 69 6.62 0.83 8.48
C ARG A 69 6.59 2.29 8.03
N ILE A 70 7.57 3.08 8.46
CA ILE A 70 7.70 4.48 8.07
C ILE A 70 7.85 4.62 6.55
N TRP A 71 8.66 3.76 5.93
CA TRP A 71 8.88 3.76 4.49
C TRP A 71 7.60 3.51 3.70
N VAL A 72 6.86 2.46 4.04
CA VAL A 72 5.59 2.11 3.38
C VAL A 72 4.58 3.25 3.54
N ARG A 73 4.42 3.79 4.74
CA ARG A 73 3.46 4.85 5.00
C ARG A 73 3.78 6.15 4.27
N ARG A 74 5.06 6.52 4.17
CA ARG A 74 5.48 7.66 3.36
C ARG A 74 5.26 7.41 1.87
N ALA A 75 5.53 6.20 1.40
CA ALA A 75 5.25 5.82 0.01
C ALA A 75 3.77 5.94 -0.30
N GLU A 76 2.89 5.39 0.53
CA GLU A 76 1.43 5.50 0.35
C GLU A 76 0.91 6.93 0.43
N ALA A 77 1.39 7.72 1.38
CA ALA A 77 1.01 9.12 1.50
C ALA A 77 1.38 9.92 0.24
N LEU A 78 2.58 9.70 -0.29
CA LEU A 78 3.00 10.31 -1.56
C LEU A 78 2.12 9.83 -2.73
N TYR A 79 1.81 8.54 -2.79
CA TYR A 79 0.94 7.99 -3.83
C TYR A 79 -0.47 8.57 -3.76
N ALA A 80 -1.02 8.76 -2.54
CA ALA A 80 -2.31 9.40 -2.35
C ALA A 80 -2.28 10.88 -2.78
N LEU A 81 -1.21 11.63 -2.49
CA LEU A 81 -1.04 13.02 -2.94
C LEU A 81 -0.99 13.11 -4.47
N VAL A 82 -0.27 12.22 -5.13
CA VAL A 82 -0.24 12.15 -6.61
C VAL A 82 -1.63 11.82 -7.15
N SER A 83 -2.30 10.82 -6.57
CA SER A 83 -3.65 10.41 -6.98
C SER A 83 -4.68 11.53 -6.80
N ALA A 84 -4.61 12.26 -5.69
CA ALA A 84 -5.48 13.42 -5.47
C ALA A 84 -5.22 14.54 -6.48
N ARG A 85 -3.96 14.75 -6.85
CA ARG A 85 -3.58 15.74 -7.84
C ARG A 85 -4.08 15.43 -9.26
N THR A 86 -4.27 14.15 -9.57
CA THR A 86 -4.85 13.68 -10.85
C THR A 86 -6.37 13.50 -10.82
N GLY A 87 -7.02 13.83 -9.69
CA GLY A 87 -8.48 13.70 -9.57
C GLY A 87 -8.97 12.25 -9.39
N GLU A 88 -8.11 11.34 -8.98
CA GLU A 88 -8.47 9.95 -8.71
C GLU A 88 -9.48 9.84 -7.56
N THR A 89 -10.32 8.82 -7.62
CA THR A 89 -11.26 8.45 -6.56
C THR A 89 -11.03 7.01 -6.11
N GLY A 90 -11.49 6.65 -4.91
CA GLY A 90 -11.37 5.28 -4.40
C GLY A 90 -9.92 4.84 -4.15
N VAL A 91 -9.02 5.77 -3.92
CA VAL A 91 -7.64 5.55 -3.51
C VAL A 91 -7.55 5.67 -1.99
N GLY A 92 -6.82 4.78 -1.34
CA GLY A 92 -6.63 4.87 0.10
C GLY A 92 -6.00 6.19 0.51
N GLY A 93 -6.56 6.85 1.52
CA GLY A 93 -6.09 8.14 2.01
C GLY A 93 -6.39 9.35 1.11
N ILE A 94 -7.22 9.22 0.10
CA ILE A 94 -7.53 10.30 -0.85
C ILE A 94 -8.11 11.55 -0.15
N GLU A 95 -8.94 11.36 0.87
CA GLU A 95 -9.50 12.49 1.64
C GLU A 95 -8.42 13.24 2.42
N TRP A 96 -7.49 12.50 3.03
CA TRP A 96 -6.32 13.10 3.67
C TRP A 96 -5.48 13.88 2.67
N ALA A 97 -5.21 13.30 1.50
CA ALA A 97 -4.43 13.95 0.45
C ALA A 97 -5.10 15.22 -0.07
N ASN A 98 -6.41 15.19 -0.31
CA ASN A 98 -7.18 16.37 -0.73
C ASN A 98 -7.12 17.51 0.30
N ARG A 99 -7.27 17.18 1.60
CA ARG A 99 -7.13 18.21 2.66
C ARG A 99 -5.71 18.79 2.68
N ARG A 100 -4.68 17.95 2.54
CA ARG A 100 -3.28 18.40 2.50
C ARG A 100 -3.02 19.32 1.29
N LEU A 101 -3.51 18.95 0.12
CA LEU A 101 -3.40 19.80 -1.09
C LEU A 101 -4.09 21.15 -0.93
N ALA A 102 -5.28 21.17 -0.28
CA ALA A 102 -6.04 22.40 -0.08
C ALA A 102 -5.40 23.33 0.97
N THR A 103 -4.71 22.80 1.97
CA THR A 103 -4.16 23.57 3.09
C THR A 103 -2.68 23.88 2.99
N SER A 104 -1.93 23.15 2.14
CA SER A 104 -0.48 23.30 2.00
C SER A 104 -0.15 24.39 0.98
N GLY A 105 1.00 25.04 1.19
CA GLY A 105 1.56 25.97 0.22
C GLY A 105 2.24 25.27 -0.96
N ARG A 106 3.35 25.84 -1.46
CA ARG A 106 4.06 25.28 -2.61
C ARG A 106 4.75 23.93 -2.36
N VAL A 107 5.01 23.60 -1.10
CA VAL A 107 5.66 22.36 -0.65
C VAL A 107 4.77 21.70 0.41
N ILE A 108 4.50 20.41 0.23
CA ILE A 108 3.73 19.59 1.15
C ILE A 108 4.70 18.75 1.95
N ASP A 109 4.72 18.96 3.27
CA ASP A 109 5.40 18.09 4.21
C ASP A 109 4.43 16.99 4.63
N PHE A 110 4.82 15.73 4.43
CA PHE A 110 4.01 14.56 4.79
C PHE A 110 4.74 13.60 5.75
N GLU A 111 5.74 14.08 6.48
CA GLU A 111 6.46 13.28 7.48
C GLU A 111 5.51 12.72 8.54
N ALA A 112 4.58 13.55 9.03
CA ALA A 112 3.57 13.18 10.01
C ALA A 112 2.62 12.05 9.53
N ALA A 113 2.49 11.83 8.23
CA ALA A 113 1.68 10.73 7.68
C ALA A 113 2.13 9.35 8.17
N ALA A 114 3.41 9.18 8.50
CA ALA A 114 3.97 7.95 9.04
C ALA A 114 3.99 7.89 10.57
N SER A 115 3.56 8.94 11.27
CA SER A 115 3.58 8.99 12.73
C SER A 115 2.65 7.97 13.38
N THR A 116 3.05 7.48 14.55
CA THR A 116 2.19 6.70 15.47
C THR A 116 1.53 7.58 16.52
N ASP A 117 1.96 8.83 16.66
CA ASP A 117 1.40 9.78 17.61
C ASP A 117 -0.05 10.12 17.25
N PRO A 118 -1.03 9.86 18.14
CA PRO A 118 -2.43 10.19 17.91
C PRO A 118 -2.72 11.69 17.72
N ALA A 119 -1.84 12.56 18.24
CA ALA A 119 -1.95 14.01 18.11
C ALA A 119 -1.57 14.52 16.71
N GLN A 120 -0.87 13.72 15.94
CA GLN A 120 -0.46 14.10 14.59
C GLN A 120 -1.47 13.64 13.53
N GLU A 121 -1.61 14.41 12.46
CA GLU A 121 -2.45 14.06 11.33
C GLU A 121 -1.81 12.93 10.51
N ARG A 122 -2.24 11.70 10.79
CA ARG A 122 -1.77 10.51 10.11
C ARG A 122 -2.50 10.30 8.79
N TYR A 123 -1.82 9.69 7.84
CA TYR A 123 -2.40 9.27 6.56
C TYR A 123 -3.59 8.28 6.76
N LEU A 124 -3.38 7.24 7.54
CA LEU A 124 -4.38 6.24 7.94
C LEU A 124 -4.08 5.73 9.36
N ARG A 125 -5.06 5.06 9.99
CA ARG A 125 -4.90 4.49 11.33
C ARG A 125 -4.13 3.17 11.34
N GLN A 126 -4.25 2.35 10.29
CA GLN A 126 -3.60 1.05 10.16
C GLN A 126 -2.08 1.20 10.15
N SER A 127 -1.37 0.29 10.83
CA SER A 127 0.09 0.34 10.99
C SER A 127 0.82 0.37 9.66
N LEU A 128 0.49 -0.50 8.72
CA LEU A 128 1.04 -0.58 7.37
C LEU A 128 0.09 0.01 6.31
N GLY A 129 -0.82 0.92 6.71
CA GLY A 129 -1.71 1.62 5.78
C GLY A 129 -2.62 0.69 4.98
N VAL A 130 -2.84 1.03 3.72
CA VAL A 130 -3.63 0.23 2.76
C VAL A 130 -2.91 -1.06 2.39
N PHE A 131 -1.58 -1.02 2.29
CA PHE A 131 -0.78 -2.20 2.02
C PHE A 131 -1.09 -3.33 3.00
N GLY A 132 -0.92 -3.09 4.30
CA GLY A 132 -1.18 -4.11 5.32
C GLY A 132 -2.65 -4.44 5.51
N GLY A 133 -3.54 -3.47 5.29
CA GLY A 133 -4.98 -3.63 5.52
C GLY A 133 -5.75 -4.31 4.39
N ALA A 134 -5.25 -4.25 3.15
CA ALA A 134 -5.99 -4.74 2.00
C ALA A 134 -5.14 -5.54 0.99
N TYR A 135 -3.91 -5.10 0.70
CA TYR A 135 -3.14 -5.65 -0.41
C TYR A 135 -2.22 -6.81 -0.02
N TYR A 136 -1.59 -6.77 1.15
CA TYR A 136 -0.53 -7.72 1.50
C TYR A 136 -1.00 -9.18 1.45
N SER A 137 -2.15 -9.52 2.04
CA SER A 137 -2.67 -10.90 2.03
C SER A 137 -2.88 -11.41 0.61
N GLN A 138 -3.50 -10.59 -0.24
CA GLN A 138 -3.73 -10.94 -1.64
C GLN A 138 -2.43 -11.09 -2.42
N MET A 139 -1.46 -10.22 -2.19
CA MET A 139 -0.15 -10.28 -2.84
C MET A 139 0.68 -11.47 -2.36
N ALA A 140 0.51 -11.89 -1.11
CA ALA A 140 1.14 -13.10 -0.59
C ALA A 140 0.55 -14.37 -1.23
N GLU A 141 -0.79 -14.44 -1.39
CA GLU A 141 -1.47 -15.52 -2.11
C GLU A 141 -1.02 -15.63 -3.57
N MET A 142 -0.76 -14.48 -4.22
CA MET A 142 -0.21 -14.43 -5.58
C MET A 142 1.31 -14.71 -5.64
N ASN A 143 1.94 -15.04 -4.54
CA ASN A 143 3.40 -15.22 -4.43
C ASN A 143 4.22 -13.99 -4.88
N LEU A 144 3.65 -12.79 -4.75
CA LEU A 144 4.37 -11.53 -4.98
C LEU A 144 5.16 -11.10 -3.74
N PHE A 145 4.66 -11.47 -2.54
CA PHE A 145 5.26 -11.13 -1.26
C PHE A 145 5.46 -12.34 -0.37
N THR A 146 6.45 -12.25 0.49
CA THR A 146 6.66 -13.14 1.63
C THR A 146 7.07 -12.30 2.84
N GLU A 147 7.05 -12.89 4.02
CA GLU A 147 7.55 -12.25 5.23
C GLU A 147 8.93 -12.80 5.58
N ASN A 148 9.86 -11.92 5.92
CA ASN A 148 11.17 -12.36 6.40
C ASN A 148 11.15 -12.63 7.91
N ARG A 149 12.26 -13.15 8.45
CA ARG A 149 12.40 -13.48 9.88
C ARG A 149 12.23 -12.30 10.85
N HIS A 150 12.18 -11.08 10.36
CA HIS A 150 12.01 -9.85 11.14
C HIS A 150 10.60 -9.25 11.01
N GLY A 151 9.64 -10.00 10.45
CA GLY A 151 8.27 -9.54 10.25
C GLY A 151 8.12 -8.52 9.12
N ILE A 152 9.14 -8.35 8.27
CA ILE A 152 9.11 -7.40 7.16
C ILE A 152 8.60 -8.10 5.90
N GLN A 153 7.61 -7.48 5.26
CA GLN A 153 7.05 -7.94 4.01
C GLN A 153 8.00 -7.59 2.86
N VAL A 154 8.54 -8.61 2.22
CA VAL A 154 9.51 -8.48 1.13
C VAL A 154 8.97 -9.05 -0.17
N ALA A 155 9.25 -8.37 -1.27
CA ALA A 155 8.96 -8.88 -2.60
C ALA A 155 9.71 -10.19 -2.86
N THR A 156 9.01 -11.20 -3.39
CA THR A 156 9.63 -12.49 -3.73
C THR A 156 10.67 -12.32 -4.83
N LYS A 157 11.64 -13.25 -4.86
CA LYS A 157 12.77 -13.17 -5.81
C LYS A 157 12.33 -13.27 -7.27
N ASP A 158 11.27 -14.04 -7.52
CA ASP A 158 10.78 -14.27 -8.88
C ASP A 158 9.69 -13.26 -9.25
N LEU A 159 8.45 -13.51 -8.87
CA LEU A 159 7.30 -12.71 -9.29
C LEU A 159 7.33 -11.29 -8.71
N GLY A 160 7.67 -11.15 -7.42
CA GLY A 160 7.69 -9.85 -6.77
C GLY A 160 8.72 -8.90 -7.38
N ARG A 161 9.94 -9.35 -7.61
CA ARG A 161 10.98 -8.53 -8.27
C ARG A 161 10.64 -8.22 -9.71
N ARG A 162 10.05 -9.19 -10.41
CA ARG A 162 9.61 -8.95 -11.79
C ARG A 162 8.53 -7.87 -11.85
N ALA A 163 7.53 -7.94 -10.97
CA ALA A 163 6.50 -6.90 -10.87
C ALA A 163 7.09 -5.52 -10.52
N ALA A 164 8.08 -5.48 -9.60
CA ALA A 164 8.80 -4.26 -9.26
C ALA A 164 9.57 -3.66 -10.46
N SER A 165 10.22 -4.52 -11.25
CA SER A 165 10.94 -4.10 -12.46
C SER A 165 9.98 -3.54 -13.50
N LEU A 166 8.90 -4.26 -13.80
CA LEU A 166 7.89 -3.82 -14.77
C LEU A 166 7.27 -2.46 -14.37
N PHE A 167 7.02 -2.25 -13.08
CA PHE A 167 6.56 -0.94 -12.60
C PHE A 167 7.62 0.14 -12.83
N ALA A 168 8.90 -0.14 -12.50
CA ALA A 168 9.99 0.82 -12.68
C ALA A 168 10.20 1.17 -14.17
N ASP A 169 10.11 0.17 -15.04
CA ASP A 169 10.27 0.33 -16.49
C ASP A 169 9.12 1.17 -17.06
N ALA A 170 7.88 0.91 -16.62
CA ALA A 170 6.70 1.64 -17.06
C ALA A 170 6.72 3.13 -16.69
N ILE A 171 7.30 3.50 -15.55
CA ILE A 171 7.41 4.92 -15.14
C ILE A 171 8.70 5.57 -15.60
N GLY A 172 9.70 4.79 -15.96
CA GLY A 172 11.03 5.24 -16.36
C GLY A 172 11.96 5.60 -15.20
N PRO A 173 13.27 5.63 -15.45
CA PRO A 173 14.29 5.76 -14.41
C PRO A 173 14.26 7.09 -13.67
N ASP A 174 13.90 8.19 -14.34
CA ASP A 174 13.87 9.52 -13.73
C ASP A 174 12.73 9.68 -12.74
N LEU A 175 11.52 9.18 -13.08
CA LEU A 175 10.40 9.20 -12.16
C LEU A 175 10.60 8.21 -11.00
N ALA A 176 11.17 7.04 -11.25
CA ALA A 176 11.52 6.09 -10.18
C ALA A 176 12.52 6.70 -9.18
N ARG A 177 13.51 7.46 -9.68
CA ARG A 177 14.48 8.17 -8.84
C ARG A 177 13.81 9.28 -8.03
N LEU A 178 12.98 10.11 -8.68
CA LEU A 178 12.24 11.18 -8.03
C LEU A 178 11.31 10.63 -6.95
N LEU A 179 10.52 9.61 -7.26
CA LEU A 179 9.60 8.95 -6.35
C LEU A 179 10.35 8.46 -5.09
N ARG A 180 11.45 7.71 -5.27
CA ARG A 180 12.28 7.23 -4.17
C ARG A 180 12.82 8.37 -3.32
N GLN A 181 13.31 9.44 -3.93
CA GLN A 181 13.83 10.60 -3.22
C GLN A 181 12.75 11.24 -2.36
N LYS A 182 11.53 11.43 -2.90
CA LYS A 182 10.43 12.07 -2.17
C LYS A 182 9.92 11.21 -1.01
N ILE A 183 9.96 9.88 -1.11
CA ILE A 183 9.68 8.98 0.03
C ILE A 183 10.72 9.18 1.15
N VAL A 184 11.99 9.37 0.81
CA VAL A 184 13.04 9.67 1.80
C VAL A 184 12.83 11.03 2.45
N ASP A 185 12.67 12.07 1.64
CA ASP A 185 12.56 13.46 2.07
C ASP A 185 11.26 13.74 2.86
N ALA A 186 10.21 12.96 2.65
CA ALA A 186 8.86 13.16 3.14
C ALA A 186 8.29 14.56 2.81
N LYS A 187 8.81 15.19 1.76
CA LYS A 187 8.41 16.51 1.27
C LYS A 187 8.34 16.51 -0.24
N VAL A 188 7.30 17.14 -0.78
CA VAL A 188 7.08 17.21 -2.23
C VAL A 188 6.49 18.57 -2.59
N SER A 189 6.97 19.19 -3.66
CA SER A 189 6.37 20.40 -4.24
C SER A 189 5.24 20.04 -5.20
N LEU A 190 4.35 21.02 -5.46
CA LEU A 190 3.27 20.84 -6.44
C LEU A 190 3.81 20.50 -7.84
N ARG A 191 4.94 21.10 -8.25
CA ARG A 191 5.59 20.79 -9.54
C ARG A 191 6.11 19.35 -9.61
N GLU A 192 6.62 18.83 -8.50
CA GLU A 192 7.08 17.44 -8.42
C GLU A 192 5.90 16.47 -8.43
N LEU A 193 4.78 16.82 -7.78
CA LEU A 193 3.53 16.04 -7.88
C LEU A 193 3.03 16.01 -9.33
N ASP A 194 3.06 17.15 -10.04
CA ASP A 194 2.68 17.20 -11.45
C ASP A 194 3.58 16.30 -12.32
N ARG A 195 4.87 16.23 -12.04
CA ARG A 195 5.80 15.31 -12.71
C ARG A 195 5.54 13.84 -12.37
N LEU A 196 5.05 13.54 -11.17
CA LEU A 196 4.76 12.19 -10.71
C LEU A 196 3.39 11.68 -11.16
N GLN A 197 2.56 12.48 -11.84
CA GLN A 197 1.23 12.06 -12.33
C GLN A 197 1.23 10.71 -13.09
N PRO A 198 2.24 10.36 -13.92
CA PRO A 198 2.26 9.08 -14.62
C PRO A 198 2.26 7.84 -13.72
N ILE A 199 2.52 7.99 -12.41
CA ILE A 199 2.44 6.86 -11.46
C ILE A 199 1.01 6.63 -10.93
N ALA A 200 0.06 7.54 -11.17
CA ALA A 200 -1.30 7.42 -10.66
C ALA A 200 -2.00 6.15 -11.16
N PRO A 201 -2.97 5.61 -10.40
CA PRO A 201 -3.59 4.32 -10.71
C PRO A 201 -4.25 4.21 -12.08
N SER A 202 -4.81 5.29 -12.61
CA SER A 202 -5.49 5.32 -13.92
C SER A 202 -4.52 5.57 -15.09
N GLN A 203 -3.31 6.01 -14.80
CA GLN A 203 -2.31 6.32 -15.83
C GLN A 203 -1.59 5.03 -16.26
N ILE A 204 -2.30 4.17 -16.98
CA ILE A 204 -1.70 3.03 -17.67
C ILE A 204 -1.12 3.59 -18.96
N ALA A 205 0.16 3.34 -19.21
CA ALA A 205 0.76 3.70 -20.50
C ALA A 205 -0.06 2.99 -21.61
N GLU A 206 -0.62 3.75 -22.54
CA GLU A 206 -1.12 3.18 -23.78
C GLU A 206 0.08 2.52 -24.45
N GLU A 207 0.02 1.20 -24.67
CA GLU A 207 0.99 0.54 -25.53
C GLU A 207 0.85 1.20 -26.89
N SER A 208 1.89 1.90 -27.32
CA SER A 208 1.98 2.36 -28.70
C SER A 208 2.08 1.11 -29.57
N GLU A 209 1.04 0.85 -30.38
CA GLU A 209 1.04 -0.14 -31.45
C GLU A 209 2.24 0.05 -32.40
#